data_398aa5397a1a38a35f1f2ca5153c2500
#
_entry.id   398aa5397a1a38a35f1f2ca5153c2500
#
_cell.length_a   1.000
_cell.length_b   1.000
_cell.length_c   1.000
_cell.angle_alpha   90.00
_cell.angle_beta   90.00
_cell.angle_gamma   90.00
#
_symmetry.space_group_name_H-M   'P 1'
#
loop_
_entity.id
_entity.type
_entity.pdbx_description
1 polymer ?
#
loop_
_entity_poly.entity_id
_entity_poly.type
_entity_poly.pdbx_seq_one_letter_code
_entity_poly.pdbx_strand_id
1 'polypeptide(L)'
;GVACELSLVEIKQGLESVSPVAGRLSAQRVGSGADIIDDCYNANPGSVRAAIDLLGSCDGHRTLILGAMGELGADSAAMHSEIGAYAKDSGLDQLWGVGPELESAVAAFGGGGRHFADKASAVQALSGAFASGDLVLIKGSRSTAMEQVLHALQNNTFDVEG
;
A
#
# COMPACT_ATOMS: atom_id res chain seq x y z
N GLY A 1 22.36 -7.36 -9.20
CA GLY A 1 21.33 -7.92 -8.36
C GLY A 1 20.46 -8.85 -9.16
N VAL A 2 20.32 -10.11 -8.74
CA VAL A 2 19.39 -11.06 -9.34
C VAL A 2 18.01 -10.60 -8.90
N ALA A 3 17.15 -10.14 -9.84
CA ALA A 3 15.75 -9.96 -9.60
C ALA A 3 15.16 -11.36 -9.35
N CYS A 4 14.80 -11.67 -8.11
CA CYS A 4 13.97 -12.83 -7.82
C CYS A 4 12.56 -12.49 -8.30
N GLU A 5 12.15 -13.07 -9.42
CA GLU A 5 10.76 -13.09 -9.87
C GLU A 5 9.99 -13.98 -8.88
N LEU A 6 9.47 -13.38 -7.81
CA LEU A 6 8.64 -14.09 -6.85
C LEU A 6 7.20 -14.12 -7.36
N SER A 7 6.69 -15.32 -7.61
CA SER A 7 5.26 -15.50 -7.87
C SER A 7 4.45 -15.26 -6.59
N LEU A 8 3.18 -14.89 -6.73
CA LEU A 8 2.29 -14.70 -5.58
C LEU A 8 2.19 -15.94 -4.69
N VAL A 9 2.33 -17.14 -5.28
CA VAL A 9 2.33 -18.42 -4.56
C VAL A 9 3.54 -18.53 -3.64
N GLU A 10 4.72 -18.10 -4.08
CA GLU A 10 5.94 -18.10 -3.28
C GLU A 10 5.90 -17.05 -2.17
N ILE A 11 5.32 -15.87 -2.44
CA ILE A 11 5.06 -14.86 -1.41
C ILE A 11 4.11 -15.41 -0.36
N LYS A 12 3.00 -16.00 -0.79
CA LYS A 12 2.02 -16.60 0.11
C LYS A 12 2.62 -17.70 0.97
N GLN A 13 3.39 -18.61 0.39
CA GLN A 13 4.09 -19.68 1.13
C GLN A 13 5.13 -19.12 2.10
N GLY A 14 5.88 -18.09 1.72
CA GLY A 14 6.84 -17.42 2.58
C GLY A 14 6.17 -16.73 3.77
N LEU A 15 5.02 -16.09 3.55
CA LEU A 15 4.23 -15.41 4.59
C LEU A 15 3.46 -16.40 5.49
N GLU A 16 2.99 -17.51 4.95
CA GLU A 16 2.30 -18.56 5.72
C GLU A 16 3.24 -19.36 6.65
N SER A 17 4.55 -19.35 6.40
CA SER A 17 5.55 -19.95 7.28
C SER A 17 5.79 -19.17 8.58
N VAL A 18 5.35 -17.89 8.62
CA VAL A 18 5.36 -17.03 9.80
C VAL A 18 3.91 -16.89 10.26
N SER A 19 3.59 -17.25 11.49
CA SER A 19 2.22 -17.14 12.04
C SER A 19 1.67 -15.76 11.75
N PRO A 20 0.60 -15.60 10.94
CA PRO A 20 0.13 -14.29 10.51
C PRO A 20 -0.47 -13.53 11.70
N VAL A 21 0.18 -12.44 12.08
CA VAL A 21 -0.43 -11.43 12.94
C VAL A 21 -1.25 -10.51 12.04
N ALA A 22 -2.53 -10.34 12.32
CA ALA A 22 -3.40 -9.44 11.54
C ALA A 22 -2.75 -8.05 11.38
N GLY A 23 -2.75 -7.53 10.14
CA GLY A 23 -2.11 -6.25 9.80
C GLY A 23 -0.60 -6.33 9.60
N ARG A 24 0.00 -7.53 9.52
CA ARG A 24 1.42 -7.72 9.21
C ARG A 24 1.60 -8.71 8.07
N LEU A 25 1.80 -8.16 6.86
CA LEU A 25 2.13 -8.90 5.63
C LEU A 25 1.25 -10.15 5.40
N SER A 26 -0.07 -10.01 5.50
CA SER A 26 -0.99 -11.10 5.14
C SER A 26 -1.52 -10.92 3.72
N ALA A 27 -1.35 -11.94 2.88
CA ALA A 27 -1.78 -11.91 1.48
C ALA A 27 -3.14 -12.59 1.30
N GLN A 28 -4.04 -11.95 0.52
CA GLN A 28 -5.37 -12.47 0.21
C GLN A 28 -5.84 -12.01 -1.16
N ARG A 29 -6.69 -12.80 -1.80
CA ARG A 29 -7.36 -12.43 -3.06
C ARG A 29 -8.76 -11.90 -2.77
N VAL A 30 -9.10 -10.75 -3.39
CA VAL A 30 -10.42 -10.14 -3.26
C VAL A 30 -11.31 -10.48 -4.45
N GLY A 31 -12.61 -10.13 -4.34
CA GLY A 31 -13.63 -10.49 -5.34
C GLY A 31 -13.37 -9.97 -6.75
N SER A 32 -12.59 -8.89 -6.92
CA SER A 32 -12.16 -8.38 -8.23
C SER A 32 -11.08 -9.25 -8.91
N GLY A 33 -10.50 -10.21 -8.19
CA GLY A 33 -9.37 -11.02 -8.63
C GLY A 33 -8.00 -10.40 -8.35
N ALA A 34 -7.95 -9.18 -7.79
CA ALA A 34 -6.71 -8.55 -7.34
C ALA A 34 -6.17 -9.25 -6.08
N ASP A 35 -4.87 -9.25 -5.94
CA ASP A 35 -4.18 -9.75 -4.76
C ASP A 35 -3.81 -8.60 -3.84
N ILE A 36 -4.16 -8.71 -2.55
CA ILE A 36 -3.93 -7.67 -1.56
C ILE A 36 -2.99 -8.16 -0.48
N ILE A 37 -2.02 -7.33 -0.11
CA ILE A 37 -1.15 -7.52 1.04
C ILE A 37 -1.57 -6.52 2.12
N ASP A 38 -2.04 -7.05 3.25
CA ASP A 38 -2.35 -6.27 4.45
C ASP A 38 -1.09 -6.06 5.30
N ASP A 39 -0.64 -4.82 5.42
CA ASP A 39 0.44 -4.39 6.32
C ASP A 39 0.03 -3.12 7.11
N CYS A 40 -1.24 -3.09 7.56
CA CYS A 40 -1.87 -1.93 8.19
C CYS A 40 -1.52 -1.73 9.66
N TYR A 41 -0.71 -2.61 10.29
CA TYR A 41 -0.45 -2.55 11.73
C TYR A 41 0.33 -1.31 12.15
N ASN A 42 1.39 -0.95 11.41
CA ASN A 42 2.21 0.24 11.67
C ASN A 42 3.01 0.66 10.44
N ALA A 43 3.44 1.93 10.40
CA ALA A 43 4.31 2.44 9.35
C ALA A 43 5.36 3.40 9.93
N ASN A 44 6.61 3.10 9.63
CA ASN A 44 7.77 3.97 9.80
C ASN A 44 8.63 3.89 8.53
N PRO A 45 9.60 4.79 8.29
CA PRO A 45 10.37 4.81 7.06
C PRO A 45 11.05 3.47 6.72
N GLY A 46 11.62 2.79 7.71
CA GLY A 46 12.27 1.49 7.50
C GLY A 46 11.29 0.40 7.07
N SER A 47 10.15 0.28 7.74
CA SER A 47 9.14 -0.73 7.42
C SER A 47 8.43 -0.44 6.09
N VAL A 48 8.27 0.84 5.72
CA VAL A 48 7.69 1.20 4.42
C VAL A 48 8.66 0.90 3.29
N ARG A 49 9.97 1.17 3.44
CA ARG A 49 10.99 0.77 2.45
C ARG A 49 11.01 -0.75 2.24
N ALA A 50 10.98 -1.54 3.32
CA ALA A 50 10.91 -3.01 3.22
C ALA A 50 9.65 -3.49 2.48
N ALA A 51 8.50 -2.84 2.70
CA ALA A 51 7.27 -3.15 1.97
C ALA A 51 7.36 -2.77 0.48
N ILE A 52 8.00 -1.66 0.15
CA ILE A 52 8.26 -1.23 -1.23
C ILE A 52 9.19 -2.23 -1.93
N ASP A 53 10.27 -2.68 -1.26
CA ASP A 53 11.20 -3.67 -1.81
C ASP A 53 10.51 -5.00 -2.10
N LEU A 54 9.68 -5.46 -1.16
CA LEU A 54 8.85 -6.65 -1.37
C LEU A 54 7.94 -6.48 -2.59
N LEU A 55 7.18 -5.40 -2.64
CA LEU A 55 6.24 -5.13 -3.73
C LEU A 55 6.96 -4.97 -5.07
N GLY A 56 8.12 -4.28 -5.08
CA GLY A 56 8.96 -4.09 -6.25
C GLY A 56 9.58 -5.39 -6.80
N SER A 57 9.73 -6.42 -5.94
CA SER A 57 10.23 -7.74 -6.36
C SER A 57 9.16 -8.66 -6.96
N CYS A 58 7.89 -8.25 -6.92
CA CYS A 58 6.78 -9.04 -7.41
C CYS A 58 6.44 -8.73 -8.87
N ASP A 59 5.83 -9.71 -9.54
CA ASP A 59 5.27 -9.52 -10.88
C ASP A 59 3.89 -8.86 -10.81
N GLY A 60 3.42 -8.34 -11.95
CA GLY A 60 2.12 -7.73 -12.12
C GLY A 60 2.14 -6.21 -11.99
N HIS A 61 0.95 -5.61 -11.96
CA HIS A 61 0.78 -4.18 -11.77
C HIS A 61 0.71 -3.88 -10.26
N ARG A 62 1.69 -3.14 -9.74
CA ARG A 62 1.98 -2.99 -8.32
C ARG A 62 1.57 -1.63 -7.81
N THR A 63 0.66 -1.63 -6.85
CA THR A 63 0.14 -0.42 -6.21
C THR A 63 0.42 -0.43 -4.72
N LEU A 64 1.03 0.64 -4.20
CA LEU A 64 1.12 0.91 -2.77
C LEU A 64 0.04 1.91 -2.38
N ILE A 65 -0.84 1.54 -1.45
CA ILE A 65 -1.78 2.45 -0.78
C ILE A 65 -1.20 2.76 0.61
N LEU A 66 -0.78 4.00 0.80
CA LEU A 66 -0.03 4.42 1.98
C LEU A 66 -0.76 5.50 2.76
N GLY A 67 -1.00 5.26 4.05
CA GLY A 67 -1.35 6.27 5.04
C GLY A 67 -0.10 6.85 5.69
N ALA A 68 -0.25 7.92 6.48
CA ALA A 68 0.87 8.59 7.11
C ALA A 68 1.74 7.64 7.95
N MET A 69 3.04 7.84 7.89
CA MET A 69 4.00 7.23 8.80
C MET A 69 3.94 7.93 10.16
N GLY A 70 4.12 7.17 11.24
CA GLY A 70 4.09 7.70 12.60
C GLY A 70 5.44 8.25 13.07
N GLU A 71 5.38 9.12 14.08
CA GLU A 71 6.52 9.55 14.90
C GLU A 71 7.66 10.28 14.15
N LEU A 72 7.35 10.98 13.05
CA LEU A 72 8.35 11.64 12.21
C LEU A 72 8.68 13.09 12.63
N GLY A 73 7.88 13.69 13.50
CA GLY A 73 8.10 15.06 13.96
C GLY A 73 8.12 16.10 12.82
N ALA A 74 9.02 17.06 12.90
CA ALA A 74 9.14 18.16 11.93
C ALA A 74 9.59 17.71 10.54
N ASP A 75 10.25 16.56 10.43
CA ASP A 75 10.79 16.03 9.17
C ASP A 75 9.77 15.21 8.37
N SER A 76 8.53 15.17 8.84
CA SER A 76 7.46 14.33 8.24
C SER A 76 7.33 14.51 6.74
N ALA A 77 7.21 15.74 6.24
CA ALA A 77 7.05 16.02 4.81
C ALA A 77 8.25 15.54 3.98
N ALA A 78 9.48 15.77 4.48
CA ALA A 78 10.71 15.33 3.81
C ALA A 78 10.79 13.80 3.74
N MET A 79 10.50 13.10 4.84
CA MET A 79 10.51 11.65 4.91
C MET A 79 9.43 11.01 4.03
N HIS A 80 8.22 11.58 3.98
CA HIS A 80 7.20 11.12 3.05
C HIS A 80 7.61 11.33 1.59
N SER A 81 8.22 12.48 1.26
CA SER A 81 8.76 12.74 -0.08
C SER A 81 9.83 11.73 -0.49
N GLU A 82 10.77 11.40 0.41
CA GLU A 82 11.79 10.37 0.15
C GLU A 82 11.17 8.99 -0.11
N ILE A 83 10.12 8.63 0.62
CA ILE A 83 9.40 7.37 0.40
C ILE A 83 8.72 7.36 -0.98
N GLY A 84 8.12 8.48 -1.39
CA GLY A 84 7.51 8.59 -2.71
C GLY A 84 8.52 8.39 -3.84
N ALA A 85 9.67 9.07 -3.77
CA ALA A 85 10.76 8.90 -4.72
C ALA A 85 11.30 7.46 -4.72
N TYR A 86 11.50 6.88 -3.53
CA TYR A 86 11.97 5.50 -3.39
C TYR A 86 11.02 4.49 -4.02
N ALA A 87 9.71 4.65 -3.83
CA ALA A 87 8.69 3.79 -4.44
C ALA A 87 8.74 3.87 -5.98
N LYS A 88 8.94 5.05 -6.54
CA LYS A 88 9.12 5.26 -7.98
C LYS A 88 10.38 4.57 -8.50
N ASP A 89 11.51 4.77 -7.85
CA ASP A 89 12.80 4.19 -8.23
C ASP A 89 12.81 2.66 -8.11
N SER A 90 12.03 2.11 -7.18
CA SER A 90 11.80 0.67 -7.01
C SER A 90 10.87 0.07 -8.07
N GLY A 91 10.35 0.87 -8.99
CA GLY A 91 9.56 0.43 -10.13
C GLY A 91 8.09 0.13 -9.81
N LEU A 92 7.52 0.66 -8.72
CA LEU A 92 6.09 0.57 -8.48
C LEU A 92 5.32 1.33 -9.57
N ASP A 93 4.16 0.80 -9.96
CA ASP A 93 3.32 1.37 -11.00
C ASP A 93 2.45 2.51 -10.48
N GLN A 94 1.95 2.37 -9.24
CA GLN A 94 1.11 3.39 -8.59
C GLN A 94 1.46 3.58 -7.12
N LEU A 95 1.31 4.84 -6.65
CA LEU A 95 1.30 5.22 -5.24
C LEU A 95 0.02 5.99 -4.93
N TRP A 96 -0.83 5.45 -4.06
CA TRP A 96 -2.01 6.12 -3.53
C TRP A 96 -1.72 6.61 -2.12
N GLY A 97 -1.57 7.92 -1.96
CA GLY A 97 -1.35 8.56 -0.67
C GLY A 97 -2.65 8.99 -0.03
N VAL A 98 -2.92 8.55 1.20
CA VAL A 98 -4.16 8.84 1.95
C VAL A 98 -3.83 9.68 3.18
N GLY A 99 -4.40 10.87 3.23
CA GLY A 99 -4.16 11.88 4.25
C GLY A 99 -3.25 13.01 3.77
N PRO A 100 -3.34 14.19 4.42
CA PRO A 100 -2.62 15.39 3.98
C PRO A 100 -1.10 15.22 3.99
N GLU A 101 -0.56 14.38 4.87
CA GLU A 101 0.89 14.14 4.99
C GLU A 101 1.48 13.45 3.76
N LEU A 102 0.64 12.77 2.97
CA LEU A 102 1.07 12.00 1.79
C LEU A 102 1.17 12.84 0.52
N GLU A 103 0.76 14.10 0.53
CA GLU A 103 0.86 14.99 -0.64
C GLU A 103 2.30 15.06 -1.18
N SER A 104 3.28 15.20 -0.29
CA SER A 104 4.70 15.25 -0.67
C SER A 104 5.21 13.93 -1.24
N ALA A 105 4.74 12.79 -0.72
CA ALA A 105 5.10 11.47 -1.25
C ALA A 105 4.54 11.28 -2.67
N VAL A 106 3.27 11.62 -2.87
CA VAL A 106 2.61 11.50 -4.17
C VAL A 106 3.26 12.44 -5.21
N ALA A 107 3.60 13.67 -4.81
CA ALA A 107 4.30 14.62 -5.68
C ALA A 107 5.68 14.09 -6.12
N ALA A 108 6.44 13.49 -5.17
CA ALA A 108 7.75 12.92 -5.45
C ALA A 108 7.68 11.64 -6.30
N PHE A 109 6.63 10.84 -6.16
CA PHE A 109 6.38 9.67 -7.00
C PHE A 109 6.09 10.08 -8.45
N GLY A 110 5.37 11.17 -8.66
CA GLY A 110 5.04 11.71 -9.99
C GLY A 110 3.96 10.90 -10.71
N GLY A 111 4.18 10.59 -12.00
CA GLY A 111 3.19 9.88 -12.83
C GLY A 111 2.82 8.51 -12.24
N GLY A 112 1.52 8.27 -12.03
CA GLY A 112 0.96 7.12 -11.33
C GLY A 112 0.67 7.39 -9.84
N GLY A 113 1.05 8.57 -9.32
CA GLY A 113 0.68 9.01 -7.98
C GLY A 113 -0.75 9.55 -7.91
N ARG A 114 -1.49 9.17 -6.86
CA ARG A 114 -2.83 9.69 -6.56
C ARG A 114 -2.91 10.10 -5.09
N HIS A 115 -3.30 11.33 -4.83
CA HIS A 115 -3.49 11.84 -3.48
C HIS A 115 -4.96 11.90 -3.11
N PHE A 116 -5.28 11.42 -1.91
CA PHE A 116 -6.61 11.47 -1.32
C PHE A 116 -6.53 12.20 0.02
N ALA A 117 -7.38 13.22 0.19
CA ALA A 117 -7.39 14.02 1.41
C ALA A 117 -7.75 13.19 2.66
N ASP A 118 -8.56 12.14 2.47
CA ASP A 118 -9.04 11.26 3.53
C ASP A 118 -9.32 9.83 3.02
N LYS A 119 -9.64 8.95 3.95
CA LYS A 119 -9.97 7.55 3.64
C LYS A 119 -11.27 7.41 2.86
N ALA A 120 -12.25 8.26 3.08
CA ALA A 120 -13.53 8.19 2.40
C ALA A 120 -13.37 8.41 0.89
N SER A 121 -12.62 9.44 0.50
CA SER A 121 -12.29 9.69 -0.90
C SER A 121 -11.43 8.59 -1.53
N ALA A 122 -10.50 8.01 -0.76
CA ALA A 122 -9.74 6.85 -1.21
C ALA A 122 -10.65 5.63 -1.45
N VAL A 123 -11.53 5.31 -0.50
CA VAL A 123 -12.49 4.20 -0.61
C VAL A 123 -13.39 4.34 -1.83
N GLN A 124 -13.94 5.53 -2.09
CA GLN A 124 -14.74 5.78 -3.30
C GLN A 124 -13.96 5.48 -4.58
N ALA A 125 -12.66 5.81 -4.61
CA ALA A 125 -11.81 5.56 -5.76
C ALA A 125 -11.43 4.08 -5.97
N LEU A 126 -11.67 3.20 -4.99
CA LEU A 126 -11.38 1.77 -5.11
C LEU A 126 -12.34 1.05 -6.05
N SER A 127 -13.55 1.58 -6.27
CA SER A 127 -14.55 0.96 -7.13
C SER A 127 -14.02 0.76 -8.55
N GLY A 128 -13.86 -0.49 -8.95
CA GLY A 128 -13.35 -0.85 -10.29
C GLY A 128 -11.88 -0.48 -10.54
N ALA A 129 -11.13 -0.10 -9.50
CA ALA A 129 -9.74 0.34 -9.65
C ALA A 129 -8.76 -0.81 -9.85
N PHE A 130 -9.08 -2.00 -9.35
CA PHE A 130 -8.18 -3.15 -9.36
C PHE A 130 -8.87 -4.41 -9.93
N ALA A 131 -8.09 -5.20 -10.65
CA ALA A 131 -8.53 -6.40 -11.36
C ALA A 131 -7.55 -7.56 -11.16
N SER A 132 -7.81 -8.68 -11.80
CA SER A 132 -6.90 -9.82 -11.79
C SER A 132 -5.54 -9.45 -12.40
N GLY A 133 -4.47 -9.78 -11.69
CA GLY A 133 -3.10 -9.41 -12.05
C GLY A 133 -2.58 -8.15 -11.34
N ASP A 134 -3.46 -7.41 -10.66
CA ASP A 134 -3.02 -6.31 -9.80
C ASP A 134 -2.59 -6.83 -8.42
N LEU A 135 -1.49 -6.29 -7.92
CA LEU A 135 -0.99 -6.52 -6.57
C LEU A 135 -1.00 -5.20 -5.79
N VAL A 136 -1.77 -5.18 -4.71
CA VAL A 136 -1.99 -3.98 -3.90
C VAL A 136 -1.48 -4.22 -2.48
N LEU A 137 -0.55 -3.42 -2.00
CA LEU A 137 -0.12 -3.42 -0.61
C LEU A 137 -0.71 -2.21 0.11
N ILE A 138 -1.35 -2.44 1.27
CA ILE A 138 -1.96 -1.40 2.08
C ILE A 138 -1.18 -1.27 3.39
N LYS A 139 -0.69 -0.06 3.68
CA LYS A 139 0.13 0.23 4.85
C LYS A 139 -0.14 1.62 5.42
N GLY A 140 -0.02 1.77 6.72
CA GLY A 140 -0.08 3.06 7.41
C GLY A 140 0.23 2.93 8.89
N SER A 141 0.48 4.05 9.56
CA SER A 141 0.64 4.04 11.01
C SER A 141 -0.68 3.68 11.70
N ARG A 142 -0.60 3.22 12.94
CA ARG A 142 -1.76 2.82 13.72
C ARG A 142 -2.85 3.90 13.78
N SER A 143 -2.45 5.16 13.88
CA SER A 143 -3.36 6.31 13.96
C SER A 143 -4.14 6.57 12.67
N THR A 144 -3.67 6.08 11.53
CA THR A 144 -4.34 6.28 10.23
C THR A 144 -5.46 5.28 9.97
N ALA A 145 -5.52 4.18 10.73
CA ALA A 145 -6.56 3.15 10.63
C ALA A 145 -6.79 2.70 9.16
N MET A 146 -5.71 2.37 8.45
CA MET A 146 -5.75 1.96 7.03
C MET A 146 -6.49 0.64 6.80
N GLU A 147 -6.75 -0.14 7.85
CA GLU A 147 -7.62 -1.31 7.81
C GLU A 147 -9.04 -0.99 7.30
N GLN A 148 -9.51 0.26 7.39
CA GLN A 148 -10.80 0.68 6.82
C GLN A 148 -10.77 0.63 5.28
N VAL A 149 -9.65 1.03 4.67
CA VAL A 149 -9.43 0.93 3.22
C VAL A 149 -9.36 -0.53 2.79
N LEU A 150 -8.66 -1.36 3.58
CA LEU A 150 -8.57 -2.80 3.37
C LEU A 150 -9.95 -3.46 3.40
N HIS A 151 -10.76 -3.19 4.42
CA HIS A 151 -12.09 -3.77 4.56
C HIS A 151 -13.03 -3.36 3.42
N ALA A 152 -12.92 -2.14 2.91
CA ALA A 152 -13.69 -1.70 1.76
C ALA A 152 -13.37 -2.52 0.50
N LEU A 153 -12.10 -2.82 0.26
CA LEU A 153 -11.68 -3.70 -0.83
C LEU A 153 -12.15 -5.14 -0.65
N GLN A 154 -12.07 -5.68 0.57
CA GLN A 154 -12.48 -7.05 0.88
C GLN A 154 -13.97 -7.27 0.68
N ASN A 155 -14.79 -6.31 1.10
CA ASN A 155 -16.25 -6.42 1.13
C ASN A 155 -16.91 -5.86 -0.14
N ASN A 156 -16.15 -5.29 -1.08
CA ASN A 156 -16.69 -4.57 -2.23
C ASN A 156 -17.65 -3.44 -1.82
N THR A 157 -17.43 -2.82 -0.67
CA THR A 157 -18.26 -1.75 -0.11
C THR A 157 -17.60 -0.40 -0.40
N PHE A 158 -17.92 0.17 -1.54
CA PHE A 158 -17.33 1.45 -1.99
C PHE A 158 -18.27 2.65 -1.75
N ASP A 159 -19.50 2.41 -1.29
CA ASP A 159 -20.43 3.44 -0.89
C ASP A 159 -20.20 3.80 0.57
N VAL A 160 -19.70 5.01 0.80
CA VAL A 160 -19.66 5.62 2.13
C VAL A 160 -21.01 6.32 2.29
N GLU A 161 -21.93 5.71 3.07
CA GLU A 161 -23.10 6.44 3.53
C GLU A 161 -22.63 7.70 4.28
N GLY A 162 -23.02 8.86 3.75
CA GLY A 162 -22.66 10.17 4.26
C GLY A 162 -23.33 10.53 5.58
#